data_72c2c0459f47025d0b700128ceccc703
#
_entry.id   72c2c0459f47025d0b700128ceccc703
#
_cell.length_a   1.000
_cell.length_b   1.000
_cell.length_c   1.000
_cell.angle_alpha   90.00
_cell.angle_beta   90.00
_cell.angle_gamma   90.00
#
_symmetry.space_group_name_H-M   'P 1'
#
loop_
_entity.id
_entity.type
_entity.pdbx_description
1 polymer ?
#
loop_
_entity_poly.entity_id
_entity_poly.type
_entity_poly.pdbx_seq_one_letter_code
_entity_poly.pdbx_strand_id
1 'polypeptide(L)'
;MQAPAVSTLADAASPAQISGYLPQRRWLTMAKEILCAFSIHCDAVAGWLGSYGGEDSPGDISRGVFAGDIGIPRLITLFERFGIKQSFFIPGHTIESFPAACELVAKAGHEIGLHGYSHENPLAMTYEQEEAVIAKSIDLIQRLTGKRPTGYVAPWWEVSKNSIDILLKNKIKYDHSLMHQDTQPYYVHVGEEWTPIDYSKPADTWMKPYVRGTPTNLVEVPASWYLDDLPPMMFIKKFPNSHGYVSPRQLEEIWRDTFDWVYREHDYAVFPMTIHPDVSGRPQVLLMLERLISYMMTQPGVKFVTLDAMGDDFKRRHPPA
;
A
#
# COMPACT_ATOMS: atom_id res chain seq x y z
N MET A 1 -20.56 -23.51 54.53
CA MET A 1 -19.73 -23.29 53.35
C MET A 1 -20.41 -22.24 52.49
N GLN A 2 -19.94 -21.01 52.58
CA GLN A 2 -20.45 -19.89 51.80
C GLN A 2 -19.76 -19.91 50.44
N ALA A 3 -20.52 -19.79 49.34
CA ALA A 3 -20.00 -19.63 48.00
C ALA A 3 -19.34 -18.26 47.81
N PRO A 4 -18.25 -18.15 47.05
CA PRO A 4 -17.62 -16.86 46.75
C PRO A 4 -18.47 -16.02 45.82
N ALA A 5 -18.54 -14.73 46.10
CA ALA A 5 -19.24 -13.73 45.33
C ALA A 5 -18.62 -13.60 43.90
N VAL A 6 -19.46 -13.69 42.88
CA VAL A 6 -19.12 -13.38 41.49
C VAL A 6 -18.96 -11.87 41.38
N SER A 7 -17.75 -11.40 41.11
CA SER A 7 -17.50 -10.01 40.74
C SER A 7 -18.09 -9.76 39.36
N THR A 8 -19.01 -8.81 39.29
CA THR A 8 -19.62 -8.33 38.03
C THR A 8 -18.56 -7.73 37.13
N LEU A 9 -18.44 -8.28 35.93
CA LEU A 9 -17.80 -7.65 34.79
C LEU A 9 -18.58 -6.37 34.39
N ALA A 10 -18.23 -5.26 34.99
CA ALA A 10 -18.72 -3.94 34.60
C ALA A 10 -17.50 -3.16 34.11
N ASP A 11 -17.27 -3.24 32.80
CA ASP A 11 -16.75 -2.20 31.90
C ASP A 11 -16.62 -2.78 30.50
N ALA A 12 -17.76 -3.26 29.98
CA ALA A 12 -17.94 -3.37 28.54
C ALA A 12 -18.10 -1.94 28.01
N ALA A 13 -17.27 -1.55 27.05
CA ALA A 13 -17.36 -0.26 26.37
C ALA A 13 -18.83 0.06 26.04
N SER A 14 -19.27 1.24 26.44
CA SER A 14 -20.64 1.71 26.24
C SER A 14 -20.99 1.65 24.75
N PRO A 15 -22.25 1.31 24.38
CA PRO A 15 -22.72 1.34 22.99
C PRO A 15 -22.46 2.66 22.25
N ALA A 16 -22.22 3.74 22.96
CA ALA A 16 -21.85 5.05 22.43
C ALA A 16 -20.48 5.08 21.74
N GLN A 17 -19.56 4.18 22.10
CA GLN A 17 -18.22 4.11 21.47
C GLN A 17 -18.23 3.32 20.15
N ILE A 18 -19.21 2.47 19.93
CA ILE A 18 -19.40 1.76 18.65
C ILE A 18 -20.21 2.61 17.66
N SER A 19 -21.02 3.55 18.16
CA SER A 19 -21.84 4.46 17.34
C SER A 19 -21.03 5.46 16.50
N GLY A 20 -19.74 5.67 16.80
CA GLY A 20 -18.86 6.55 16.00
C GLY A 20 -18.47 5.98 14.64
N TYR A 21 -18.74 4.70 14.37
CA TYR A 21 -18.38 4.02 13.12
C TYR A 21 -19.52 3.91 12.11
N LEU A 22 -20.75 4.20 12.49
CA LEU A 22 -21.85 4.28 11.54
C LEU A 22 -22.09 5.76 11.18
N PRO A 23 -21.91 6.19 9.94
CA PRO A 23 -22.21 7.55 9.56
C PRO A 23 -23.68 7.83 9.82
N GLN A 24 -23.98 8.74 10.75
CA GLN A 24 -25.32 9.27 10.89
C GLN A 24 -25.66 9.96 9.56
N ARG A 25 -26.65 9.44 8.84
CA ARG A 25 -27.19 10.02 7.61
C ARG A 25 -27.66 11.45 7.90
N ARG A 26 -26.75 12.41 7.78
CA ARG A 26 -27.07 13.83 7.71
C ARG A 26 -27.27 14.14 6.23
N TRP A 27 -28.51 14.31 5.82
CA TRP A 27 -28.92 14.78 4.49
C TRP A 27 -28.53 16.24 4.28
N LEU A 28 -27.25 16.54 4.36
CA LEU A 28 -26.66 17.74 3.79
C LEU A 28 -25.79 17.22 2.65
N THR A 29 -26.20 17.48 1.43
CA THR A 29 -25.48 17.11 0.21
C THR A 29 -24.12 17.80 0.15
N MET A 30 -23.15 17.26 0.86
CA MET A 30 -21.76 17.53 0.54
C MET A 30 -21.50 16.88 -0.82
N ALA A 31 -20.87 17.63 -1.74
CA ALA A 31 -20.50 17.05 -3.03
C ALA A 31 -19.57 15.86 -2.79
N LYS A 32 -19.87 14.70 -3.39
CA LYS A 32 -19.02 13.50 -3.29
C LYS A 32 -17.60 13.83 -3.72
N GLU A 33 -16.63 13.29 -3.00
CA GLU A 33 -15.22 13.39 -3.34
C GLU A 33 -14.53 12.07 -3.01
N ILE A 34 -14.35 11.23 -4.02
CA ILE A 34 -13.64 9.96 -3.90
C ILE A 34 -12.30 10.09 -4.63
N LEU A 35 -11.21 10.04 -3.88
CA LEU A 35 -9.86 10.13 -4.40
C LEU A 35 -9.38 8.73 -4.74
N CYS A 36 -9.15 8.45 -6.02
CA CYS A 36 -8.67 7.16 -6.51
C CYS A 36 -7.21 7.28 -6.92
N ALA A 37 -6.43 6.25 -6.66
CA ALA A 37 -5.03 6.17 -7.10
C ALA A 37 -4.64 4.73 -7.44
N PHE A 38 -3.63 4.61 -8.30
CA PHE A 38 -2.84 3.40 -8.41
C PHE A 38 -1.49 3.60 -7.72
N SER A 39 -1.16 2.64 -6.84
CA SER A 39 0.16 2.42 -6.27
C SER A 39 0.86 1.39 -7.16
N ILE A 40 1.82 1.83 -7.98
CA ILE A 40 2.51 0.96 -8.92
C ILE A 40 3.83 0.51 -8.31
N HIS A 41 3.93 -0.76 -7.91
CA HIS A 41 5.14 -1.35 -7.37
C HIS A 41 6.01 -1.90 -8.51
N CYS A 42 7.10 -1.21 -8.81
CA CYS A 42 7.99 -1.53 -9.92
C CYS A 42 9.08 -2.52 -9.50
N ASP A 43 8.70 -3.66 -8.96
CA ASP A 43 9.63 -4.64 -8.37
C ASP A 43 10.60 -5.19 -9.41
N ALA A 44 10.12 -5.53 -10.58
CA ALA A 44 10.94 -6.04 -11.66
C ALA A 44 11.89 -7.17 -11.18
N VAL A 45 13.18 -7.11 -11.51
CA VAL A 45 14.15 -8.11 -11.04
C VAL A 45 14.34 -8.07 -9.53
N ALA A 46 14.19 -6.90 -8.89
CA ALA A 46 14.36 -6.75 -7.44
C ALA A 46 13.41 -7.67 -6.65
N GLY A 47 12.14 -7.80 -7.08
CA GLY A 47 11.18 -8.69 -6.44
C GLY A 47 11.64 -10.16 -6.43
N TRP A 48 12.28 -10.62 -7.52
CA TRP A 48 12.80 -11.98 -7.62
C TRP A 48 14.07 -12.22 -6.79
N LEU A 49 14.84 -11.17 -6.53
CA LEU A 49 16.01 -11.24 -5.66
C LEU A 49 15.63 -11.22 -4.18
N GLY A 50 14.77 -10.29 -3.79
CA GLY A 50 14.49 -10.01 -2.38
C GLY A 50 13.36 -10.83 -1.79
N SER A 51 12.36 -11.21 -2.58
CA SER A 51 11.09 -11.70 -2.03
C SER A 51 10.51 -12.93 -2.68
N TYR A 52 10.44 -12.98 -4.01
CA TYR A 52 9.68 -14.05 -4.70
C TYR A 52 10.44 -15.39 -4.76
N GLY A 53 11.76 -15.36 -4.53
CA GLY A 53 12.58 -16.56 -4.49
C GLY A 53 12.73 -17.24 -5.84
N GLY A 54 13.27 -16.54 -6.78
CA GLY A 54 13.64 -17.01 -8.11
C GLY A 54 15.02 -16.53 -8.52
N GLU A 55 15.84 -16.18 -7.55
CA GLU A 55 17.18 -15.59 -7.70
C GLU A 55 18.16 -16.46 -8.49
N ASP A 56 17.94 -17.77 -8.50
CA ASP A 56 18.73 -18.78 -9.23
C ASP A 56 18.07 -19.25 -10.55
N SER A 57 16.94 -18.64 -10.93
CA SER A 57 16.15 -19.03 -12.11
C SER A 57 16.17 -17.98 -13.20
N PRO A 58 16.93 -18.17 -14.30
CA PRO A 58 16.86 -17.25 -15.45
C PRO A 58 15.45 -17.06 -16.01
N GLY A 59 14.59 -18.09 -15.90
CA GLY A 59 13.19 -18.02 -16.31
C GLY A 59 12.39 -17.05 -15.44
N ASP A 60 12.58 -17.04 -14.12
CA ASP A 60 11.90 -16.12 -13.21
C ASP A 60 12.49 -14.72 -13.29
N ILE A 61 13.82 -14.59 -13.36
CA ILE A 61 14.48 -13.28 -13.62
C ILE A 61 13.95 -12.63 -14.90
N SER A 62 13.72 -13.40 -15.98
CA SER A 62 13.17 -12.88 -17.22
C SER A 62 11.76 -12.29 -17.09
N ARG A 63 10.99 -12.71 -16.07
CA ARG A 63 9.69 -12.12 -15.74
C ARG A 63 9.85 -10.73 -15.14
N GLY A 64 10.86 -10.54 -14.30
CA GLY A 64 11.24 -9.22 -13.80
C GLY A 64 11.78 -8.30 -14.92
N VAL A 65 12.54 -8.84 -15.87
CA VAL A 65 12.95 -8.09 -17.08
C VAL A 65 11.74 -7.63 -17.90
N PHE A 66 10.74 -8.49 -18.07
CA PHE A 66 9.48 -8.07 -18.69
C PHE A 66 8.82 -6.87 -17.99
N ALA A 67 8.82 -6.86 -16.66
CA ALA A 67 8.22 -5.77 -15.90
C ALA A 67 8.94 -4.44 -16.20
N GLY A 68 10.28 -4.43 -16.17
CA GLY A 68 11.10 -3.26 -16.47
C GLY A 68 10.97 -2.78 -17.91
N ASP A 69 11.22 -3.68 -18.87
CA ASP A 69 11.34 -3.29 -20.29
C ASP A 69 9.98 -3.09 -20.98
N ILE A 70 8.94 -3.81 -20.55
CA ILE A 70 7.65 -3.84 -21.24
C ILE A 70 6.52 -3.35 -20.34
N GLY A 71 6.44 -3.84 -19.10
CA GLY A 71 5.33 -3.57 -18.19
C GLY A 71 5.21 -2.09 -17.83
N ILE A 72 6.29 -1.49 -17.35
CA ILE A 72 6.34 -0.06 -17.00
C ILE A 72 5.93 0.84 -18.18
N PRO A 73 6.54 0.74 -19.38
CA PRO A 73 6.13 1.55 -20.53
C PRO A 73 4.66 1.40 -20.92
N ARG A 74 4.10 0.18 -20.83
CA ARG A 74 2.67 -0.06 -21.12
C ARG A 74 1.75 0.62 -20.12
N LEU A 75 2.07 0.60 -18.83
CA LEU A 75 1.29 1.29 -17.80
C LEU A 75 1.36 2.81 -17.96
N ILE A 76 2.52 3.37 -18.29
CA ILE A 76 2.65 4.79 -18.62
C ILE A 76 1.72 5.15 -19.79
N THR A 77 1.78 4.38 -20.88
CA THR A 77 0.89 4.58 -22.04
C THR A 77 -0.58 4.50 -21.68
N LEU A 78 -0.96 3.57 -20.80
CA LEU A 78 -2.34 3.45 -20.30
C LEU A 78 -2.75 4.73 -19.58
N PHE A 79 -1.98 5.19 -18.60
CA PHE A 79 -2.31 6.37 -17.80
C PHE A 79 -2.32 7.68 -18.64
N GLU A 80 -1.45 7.78 -19.64
CA GLU A 80 -1.45 8.91 -20.57
C GLU A 80 -2.74 8.99 -21.36
N ARG A 81 -3.32 7.85 -21.81
CA ARG A 81 -4.60 7.82 -22.52
C ARG A 81 -5.76 8.37 -21.68
N PHE A 82 -5.70 8.21 -20.38
CA PHE A 82 -6.70 8.73 -19.43
C PHE A 82 -6.35 10.12 -18.87
N GLY A 83 -5.17 10.65 -19.18
CA GLY A 83 -4.70 11.94 -18.68
C GLY A 83 -4.47 11.96 -17.16
N ILE A 84 -4.18 10.81 -16.54
CA ILE A 84 -4.00 10.66 -15.10
C ILE A 84 -2.53 10.52 -14.72
N LYS A 85 -2.16 11.07 -13.56
CA LYS A 85 -0.85 10.86 -12.93
C LYS A 85 -1.01 10.00 -11.70
N GLN A 86 -0.09 9.05 -11.54
CA GLN A 86 -0.17 8.03 -10.50
C GLN A 86 1.17 7.92 -9.76
N SER A 87 1.24 7.07 -8.72
CA SER A 87 2.39 6.94 -7.84
C SER A 87 3.14 5.63 -8.12
N PHE A 88 4.39 5.75 -8.56
CA PHE A 88 5.28 4.63 -8.84
C PHE A 88 6.26 4.47 -7.69
N PHE A 89 6.22 3.33 -7.03
CA PHE A 89 7.16 2.95 -5.97
C PHE A 89 8.22 2.03 -6.57
N ILE A 90 9.45 2.54 -6.63
CA ILE A 90 10.51 1.93 -7.44
C ILE A 90 11.67 1.52 -6.52
N PRO A 91 11.99 0.22 -6.43
CA PRO A 91 13.20 -0.24 -5.75
C PRO A 91 14.46 0.39 -6.35
N GLY A 92 15.45 0.69 -5.51
CA GLY A 92 16.71 1.27 -5.98
C GLY A 92 17.40 0.41 -7.04
N HIS A 93 17.35 -0.92 -6.91
CA HIS A 93 17.84 -1.89 -7.89
C HIS A 93 17.15 -1.74 -9.25
N THR A 94 15.84 -1.51 -9.27
CA THR A 94 15.08 -1.30 -10.52
C THR A 94 15.51 0.00 -11.20
N ILE A 95 15.78 1.07 -10.44
CA ILE A 95 16.31 2.34 -11.00
C ILE A 95 17.65 2.11 -11.68
N GLU A 96 18.57 1.38 -11.03
CA GLU A 96 19.92 1.12 -11.58
C GLU A 96 19.90 0.12 -12.74
N SER A 97 18.95 -0.85 -12.75
CA SER A 97 18.88 -1.90 -13.77
C SER A 97 18.07 -1.51 -15.01
N PHE A 98 17.06 -0.64 -14.86
CA PHE A 98 16.14 -0.22 -15.92
C PHE A 98 16.03 1.32 -16.00
N PRO A 99 17.16 2.04 -16.14
CA PRO A 99 17.17 3.51 -16.06
C PRO A 99 16.26 4.15 -17.11
N ALA A 100 16.21 3.62 -18.32
CA ALA A 100 15.37 4.17 -19.39
C ALA A 100 13.87 4.10 -19.05
N ALA A 101 13.39 3.00 -18.46
CA ALA A 101 12.00 2.87 -18.03
C ALA A 101 11.69 3.82 -16.87
N CYS A 102 12.60 3.95 -15.89
CA CYS A 102 12.42 4.86 -14.77
C CYS A 102 12.44 6.34 -15.19
N GLU A 103 13.29 6.68 -16.17
CA GLU A 103 13.28 8.03 -16.78
C GLU A 103 11.97 8.34 -17.50
N LEU A 104 11.33 7.35 -18.16
CA LEU A 104 10.00 7.54 -18.75
C LEU A 104 8.95 7.86 -17.68
N VAL A 105 8.97 7.18 -16.53
CA VAL A 105 8.07 7.49 -15.40
C VAL A 105 8.25 8.94 -14.95
N ALA A 106 9.50 9.37 -14.74
CA ALA A 106 9.82 10.73 -14.32
C ALA A 106 9.42 11.78 -15.36
N LYS A 107 9.72 11.55 -16.64
CA LYS A 107 9.38 12.44 -17.77
C LYS A 107 7.87 12.55 -17.97
N ALA A 108 7.13 11.46 -17.74
CA ALA A 108 5.67 11.47 -17.79
C ALA A 108 5.04 12.26 -16.62
N GLY A 109 5.83 12.68 -15.62
CA GLY A 109 5.36 13.49 -14.50
C GLY A 109 4.55 12.71 -13.47
N HIS A 110 4.79 11.41 -13.37
CA HIS A 110 4.27 10.58 -12.29
C HIS A 110 5.04 10.84 -10.98
N GLU A 111 4.43 10.55 -9.85
CA GLU A 111 5.11 10.50 -8.57
C GLU A 111 6.05 9.29 -8.52
N ILE A 112 7.23 9.44 -7.91
CA ILE A 112 8.16 8.35 -7.65
C ILE A 112 8.46 8.30 -6.14
N GLY A 113 8.09 7.19 -5.50
CA GLY A 113 8.30 6.89 -4.09
C GLY A 113 9.27 5.74 -3.85
N LEU A 114 9.57 5.50 -2.58
CA LEU A 114 10.52 4.49 -2.09
C LEU A 114 9.89 3.10 -2.01
N HIS A 115 10.66 2.06 -2.35
CA HIS A 115 10.26 0.65 -2.23
C HIS A 115 11.46 -0.28 -1.92
N GLY A 116 12.24 0.07 -0.90
CA GLY A 116 13.50 -0.62 -0.62
C GLY A 116 14.55 -0.45 -1.73
N TYR A 117 15.56 -1.31 -1.73
CA TYR A 117 16.58 -1.36 -2.79
C TYR A 117 16.42 -2.62 -3.66
N SER A 118 16.51 -3.83 -3.08
CA SER A 118 16.29 -5.11 -3.78
C SER A 118 15.01 -5.80 -3.32
N HIS A 119 14.01 -5.04 -2.88
CA HIS A 119 12.75 -5.56 -2.33
C HIS A 119 12.98 -6.44 -1.08
N GLU A 120 13.87 -5.99 -0.20
CA GLU A 120 14.23 -6.66 1.05
C GLU A 120 13.06 -6.67 2.03
N ASN A 121 12.93 -7.74 2.82
CA ASN A 121 11.98 -7.76 3.93
C ASN A 121 12.51 -6.93 5.12
N PRO A 122 11.86 -5.82 5.50
CA PRO A 122 12.30 -4.98 6.62
C PRO A 122 12.44 -5.72 7.95
N LEU A 123 11.62 -6.76 8.19
CA LEU A 123 11.69 -7.57 9.42
C LEU A 123 13.00 -8.35 9.56
N ALA A 124 13.71 -8.62 8.46
CA ALA A 124 14.97 -9.36 8.47
C ALA A 124 16.20 -8.44 8.63
N MET A 125 16.02 -7.11 8.55
CA MET A 125 17.13 -6.15 8.58
C MET A 125 17.44 -5.65 9.98
N THR A 126 18.72 -5.28 10.22
CA THR A 126 19.08 -4.43 11.37
C THR A 126 18.67 -2.99 11.08
N TYR A 127 18.66 -2.14 12.12
CA TYR A 127 18.39 -0.71 11.95
C TYR A 127 19.33 -0.06 10.92
N GLU A 128 20.62 -0.35 11.01
CA GLU A 128 21.65 0.21 10.13
C GLU A 128 21.48 -0.25 8.67
N GLN A 129 21.06 -1.50 8.47
CA GLN A 129 20.77 -2.03 7.14
C GLN A 129 19.55 -1.34 6.52
N GLU A 130 18.46 -1.23 7.27
CA GLU A 130 17.23 -0.58 6.81
C GLU A 130 17.47 0.91 6.53
N GLU A 131 18.18 1.62 7.41
CA GLU A 131 18.56 3.02 7.20
C GLU A 131 19.43 3.20 5.94
N ALA A 132 20.40 2.31 5.72
CA ALA A 132 21.28 2.38 4.53
C ALA A 132 20.50 2.12 3.24
N VAL A 133 19.55 1.17 3.23
CA VAL A 133 18.66 0.89 2.10
C VAL A 133 17.81 2.11 1.76
N ILE A 134 17.17 2.71 2.76
CA ILE A 134 16.34 3.91 2.58
C ILE A 134 17.18 5.09 2.09
N ALA A 135 18.35 5.32 2.68
CA ALA A 135 19.24 6.44 2.30
C ALA A 135 19.73 6.31 0.84
N LYS A 136 20.15 5.10 0.43
CA LYS A 136 20.57 4.83 -0.96
C LYS A 136 19.42 5.04 -1.94
N SER A 137 18.24 4.55 -1.62
CA SER A 137 17.06 4.67 -2.48
C SER A 137 16.60 6.12 -2.63
N ILE A 138 16.67 6.92 -1.56
CA ILE A 138 16.43 8.37 -1.61
C ILE A 138 17.40 9.06 -2.58
N ASP A 139 18.69 8.76 -2.48
CA ASP A 139 19.72 9.36 -3.35
C ASP A 139 19.48 9.00 -4.83
N LEU A 140 19.14 7.74 -5.13
CA LEU A 140 18.82 7.29 -6.48
C LEU A 140 17.60 8.02 -7.06
N ILE A 141 16.50 8.12 -6.30
CA ILE A 141 15.30 8.82 -6.75
C ILE A 141 15.57 10.31 -6.92
N GLN A 142 16.34 10.92 -6.02
CA GLN A 142 16.68 12.34 -6.12
C GLN A 142 17.54 12.63 -7.35
N ARG A 143 18.48 11.74 -7.70
CA ARG A 143 19.25 11.84 -8.96
C ARG A 143 18.37 11.67 -10.19
N LEU A 144 17.43 10.75 -10.17
CA LEU A 144 16.52 10.47 -11.27
C LEU A 144 15.54 11.62 -11.54
N THR A 145 14.98 12.21 -10.49
CA THR A 145 13.83 13.14 -10.58
C THR A 145 14.21 14.61 -10.31
N GLY A 146 15.38 14.86 -9.72
CA GLY A 146 15.75 16.16 -9.17
C GLY A 146 15.01 16.52 -7.86
N LYS A 147 14.18 15.64 -7.34
CA LYS A 147 13.36 15.85 -6.13
C LYS A 147 13.56 14.73 -5.12
N ARG A 148 13.50 15.08 -3.83
CA ARG A 148 13.50 14.08 -2.77
C ARG A 148 12.13 13.35 -2.74
N PRO A 149 12.09 12.01 -2.62
CA PRO A 149 10.83 11.29 -2.47
C PRO A 149 10.12 11.65 -1.16
N THR A 150 8.81 11.64 -1.17
CA THR A 150 7.94 11.96 -0.03
C THR A 150 7.15 10.77 0.48
N GLY A 151 7.00 9.73 -0.33
CA GLY A 151 6.24 8.53 -0.01
C GLY A 151 7.11 7.28 0.08
N TYR A 152 6.61 6.33 0.86
CA TYR A 152 7.20 5.00 1.03
C TYR A 152 6.13 3.93 0.94
N VAL A 153 6.51 2.79 0.37
CA VAL A 153 5.81 1.52 0.48
C VAL A 153 6.82 0.46 0.89
N ALA A 154 6.53 -0.26 1.95
CA ALA A 154 7.38 -1.36 2.39
C ALA A 154 7.27 -2.55 1.43
N PRO A 155 8.39 -3.15 1.02
CA PRO A 155 8.36 -4.45 0.34
C PRO A 155 7.53 -5.46 1.13
N TRP A 156 6.66 -6.22 0.44
CA TRP A 156 5.70 -7.14 1.07
C TRP A 156 4.69 -6.50 2.04
N TRP A 157 4.62 -5.17 2.08
CA TRP A 157 3.90 -4.47 3.15
C TRP A 157 4.33 -4.90 4.56
N GLU A 158 5.60 -5.31 4.70
CA GLU A 158 6.19 -5.64 5.99
C GLU A 158 6.92 -4.42 6.57
N VAL A 159 6.54 -4.04 7.78
CA VAL A 159 7.07 -2.88 8.50
C VAL A 159 7.79 -3.37 9.75
N SER A 160 9.07 -3.06 9.88
CA SER A 160 9.84 -3.37 11.08
C SER A 160 9.50 -2.40 12.21
N LYS A 161 9.91 -2.74 13.42
CA LYS A 161 9.80 -1.81 14.58
C LYS A 161 10.61 -0.52 14.40
N ASN A 162 11.53 -0.48 13.46
CA ASN A 162 12.42 0.65 13.20
C ASN A 162 11.93 1.51 12.02
N SER A 163 11.10 0.95 11.13
CA SER A 163 10.71 1.59 9.87
C SER A 163 10.14 2.98 10.07
N ILE A 164 9.21 3.14 11.01
CA ILE A 164 8.52 4.42 11.25
C ILE A 164 9.50 5.50 11.72
N ASP A 165 10.43 5.15 12.63
CA ASP A 165 11.46 6.08 13.08
C ASP A 165 12.38 6.51 11.94
N ILE A 166 12.83 5.56 11.12
CA ILE A 166 13.69 5.82 9.95
C ILE A 166 12.96 6.70 8.92
N LEU A 167 11.68 6.46 8.65
CA LEU A 167 10.88 7.26 7.73
C LEU A 167 10.71 8.69 8.22
N LEU A 168 10.37 8.88 9.50
CA LEU A 168 10.24 10.19 10.12
C LEU A 168 11.57 10.96 10.12
N LYS A 169 12.68 10.31 10.49
CA LYS A 169 14.04 10.86 10.44
C LYS A 169 14.41 11.33 9.03
N ASN A 170 13.98 10.59 8.02
CA ASN A 170 14.19 10.92 6.62
C ASN A 170 13.14 11.88 6.03
N LYS A 171 12.22 12.41 6.84
CA LYS A 171 11.19 13.37 6.44
C LYS A 171 10.24 12.82 5.35
N ILE A 172 9.99 11.52 5.37
CA ILE A 172 8.94 10.93 4.56
C ILE A 172 7.58 11.43 5.08
N LYS A 173 6.70 11.80 4.19
CA LYS A 173 5.41 12.41 4.54
C LYS A 173 4.30 11.41 4.75
N TYR A 174 4.34 10.31 3.98
CA TYR A 174 3.33 9.27 4.04
C TYR A 174 3.92 7.88 3.77
N ASP A 175 3.26 6.89 4.31
CA ASP A 175 3.44 5.47 4.07
C ASP A 175 2.19 4.90 3.40
N HIS A 176 2.33 3.77 2.69
CA HIS A 176 1.24 3.00 2.12
C HIS A 176 1.53 1.50 2.30
N SER A 177 1.63 1.09 3.58
CA SER A 177 2.01 -0.29 3.94
C SER A 177 1.10 -0.93 4.97
N LEU A 178 0.35 -0.14 5.74
CA LEU A 178 -0.46 -0.60 6.86
C LEU A 178 -1.95 -0.63 6.51
N MET A 179 -2.73 -1.47 7.20
CA MET A 179 -4.10 -1.83 6.86
C MET A 179 -5.09 -1.63 8.01
N HIS A 180 -4.82 -0.64 8.88
CA HIS A 180 -5.69 -0.34 10.02
C HIS A 180 -7.05 0.25 9.56
N GLN A 181 -7.05 0.99 8.46
CA GLN A 181 -8.24 1.51 7.78
C GLN A 181 -8.24 1.01 6.32
N ASP A 182 -9.34 1.20 5.62
CA ASP A 182 -9.49 0.81 4.22
C ASP A 182 -9.88 1.98 3.29
N THR A 183 -10.61 2.97 3.81
CA THR A 183 -11.20 4.07 3.00
C THR A 183 -10.82 5.46 3.49
N GLN A 184 -10.10 5.55 4.62
CA GLN A 184 -9.68 6.83 5.23
C GLN A 184 -8.19 6.77 5.57
N PRO A 185 -7.39 7.77 5.17
CA PRO A 185 -6.04 7.89 5.69
C PRO A 185 -6.05 8.15 7.21
N TYR A 186 -4.94 7.85 7.86
CA TYR A 186 -4.79 8.06 9.29
C TYR A 186 -3.32 8.37 9.63
N TYR A 187 -3.05 8.82 10.86
CA TYR A 187 -1.67 8.96 11.33
C TYR A 187 -1.16 7.62 11.87
N VAL A 188 0.01 7.20 11.38
CA VAL A 188 0.69 5.98 11.86
C VAL A 188 0.95 6.07 13.35
N HIS A 189 0.68 4.99 14.09
CA HIS A 189 0.97 4.89 15.52
C HIS A 189 2.34 4.26 15.77
N VAL A 190 2.96 4.63 16.88
CA VAL A 190 4.17 4.02 17.41
C VAL A 190 3.95 3.61 18.87
N GLY A 191 4.71 2.61 19.34
CA GLY A 191 4.55 2.10 20.70
C GLY A 191 3.33 1.19 20.88
N GLU A 192 2.87 0.57 19.81
CA GLU A 192 1.87 -0.50 19.88
C GLU A 192 2.47 -1.74 20.53
N GLU A 193 1.69 -2.42 21.40
CA GLU A 193 2.14 -3.63 22.08
C GLU A 193 1.16 -4.77 21.90
N TRP A 194 1.67 -5.94 21.61
CA TRP A 194 0.96 -7.20 21.58
C TRP A 194 1.84 -8.33 22.10
N THR A 195 1.23 -9.36 22.64
CA THR A 195 1.96 -10.49 23.22
C THR A 195 1.72 -11.74 22.38
N PRO A 196 2.75 -12.27 21.71
CA PRO A 196 2.65 -13.54 20.97
C PRO A 196 2.26 -14.68 21.91
N ILE A 197 1.47 -15.62 21.40
CA ILE A 197 1.10 -16.84 22.12
C ILE A 197 2.33 -17.75 22.22
N ASP A 198 2.64 -18.17 23.45
CA ASP A 198 3.70 -19.12 23.74
C ASP A 198 3.13 -20.31 24.54
N TYR A 199 2.81 -21.39 23.85
CA TYR A 199 2.22 -22.58 24.45
C TYR A 199 3.15 -23.34 25.42
N SER A 200 4.44 -22.98 25.47
CA SER A 200 5.38 -23.51 26.47
C SER A 200 5.27 -22.84 27.83
N LYS A 201 4.52 -21.74 27.92
CA LYS A 201 4.36 -20.94 29.13
C LYS A 201 2.93 -20.97 29.67
N PRO A 202 2.71 -20.67 30.97
CA PRO A 202 1.37 -20.47 31.52
C PRO A 202 0.55 -19.45 30.73
N ALA A 203 -0.73 -19.71 30.56
CA ALA A 203 -1.61 -18.93 29.67
C ALA A 203 -1.73 -17.45 30.08
N ASP A 204 -1.67 -17.14 31.38
CA ASP A 204 -1.71 -15.79 31.93
C ASP A 204 -0.53 -14.91 31.48
N THR A 205 0.58 -15.49 31.04
CA THR A 205 1.75 -14.75 30.54
C THR A 205 1.50 -14.13 29.15
N TRP A 206 0.61 -14.71 28.34
CA TRP A 206 0.33 -14.27 26.98
C TRP A 206 -1.14 -13.87 26.74
N MET A 207 -2.07 -14.13 27.67
CA MET A 207 -3.44 -13.61 27.61
C MET A 207 -3.47 -12.13 28.00
N LYS A 208 -2.93 -11.29 27.09
CA LYS A 208 -2.87 -9.83 27.26
C LYS A 208 -3.58 -9.13 26.11
N PRO A 209 -4.33 -8.04 26.36
CA PRO A 209 -4.94 -7.27 25.31
C PRO A 209 -3.89 -6.57 24.45
N TYR A 210 -4.26 -6.25 23.21
CA TYR A 210 -3.52 -5.32 22.38
C TYR A 210 -3.54 -3.91 22.99
N VAL A 211 -2.41 -3.23 23.00
CA VAL A 211 -2.27 -1.84 23.44
C VAL A 211 -2.01 -0.96 22.22
N ARG A 212 -2.92 -0.03 21.98
CA ARG A 212 -2.77 0.93 20.89
C ARG A 212 -1.70 1.96 21.22
N GLY A 213 -0.81 2.22 20.27
CA GLY A 213 0.23 3.23 20.38
C GLY A 213 -0.29 4.67 20.26
N THR A 214 0.63 5.60 20.12
CA THR A 214 0.36 7.03 19.94
C THR A 214 0.56 7.45 18.48
N PRO A 215 -0.30 8.36 17.95
CA PRO A 215 -0.17 8.82 16.58
C PRO A 215 1.10 9.65 16.37
N THR A 216 1.71 9.51 15.20
CA THR A 216 2.85 10.30 14.72
C THR A 216 2.38 11.38 13.72
N ASN A 217 3.33 12.04 13.05
CA ASN A 217 3.05 12.96 11.93
C ASN A 217 3.16 12.28 10.55
N LEU A 218 3.44 10.98 10.51
CA LEU A 218 3.45 10.20 9.28
C LEU A 218 2.01 9.80 8.93
N VAL A 219 1.58 10.11 7.72
CA VAL A 219 0.26 9.69 7.23
C VAL A 219 0.37 8.27 6.67
N GLU A 220 -0.58 7.43 7.01
CA GLU A 220 -0.86 6.20 6.28
C GLU A 220 -1.95 6.46 5.24
N VAL A 221 -1.65 6.19 3.97
CA VAL A 221 -2.67 5.97 2.94
C VAL A 221 -2.94 4.47 2.95
N PRO A 222 -4.15 4.01 3.30
CA PRO A 222 -4.39 2.60 3.59
C PRO A 222 -3.97 1.67 2.46
N ALA A 223 -3.22 0.61 2.77
CA ALA A 223 -2.95 -0.51 1.88
C ALA A 223 -4.05 -1.57 2.01
N SER A 224 -4.19 -2.45 1.01
CA SER A 224 -5.15 -3.56 1.08
C SER A 224 -4.75 -4.72 0.18
N TRP A 225 -4.55 -5.90 0.75
CA TRP A 225 -4.35 -7.15 -0.02
C TRP A 225 -5.51 -7.49 -0.95
N TYR A 226 -6.71 -6.96 -0.67
CA TYR A 226 -7.91 -7.15 -1.52
C TYR A 226 -7.94 -6.23 -2.74
N LEU A 227 -7.12 -5.16 -2.74
CA LEU A 227 -6.95 -4.22 -3.84
C LEU A 227 -5.56 -4.30 -4.47
N ASP A 228 -4.93 -5.48 -4.42
CA ASP A 228 -3.62 -5.78 -4.98
C ASP A 228 -3.75 -6.83 -6.10
N ASP A 229 -3.09 -6.60 -7.23
CA ASP A 229 -3.14 -7.51 -8.39
C ASP A 229 -2.21 -8.72 -8.24
N LEU A 230 -1.19 -8.64 -7.39
CA LEU A 230 -0.14 -9.66 -7.30
C LEU A 230 -0.62 -10.97 -6.68
N PRO A 231 -1.29 -10.99 -5.49
CA PRO A 231 -1.70 -12.24 -4.86
C PRO A 231 -2.59 -13.11 -5.75
N PRO A 232 -3.61 -12.57 -6.46
CA PRO A 232 -4.49 -13.38 -7.29
C PRO A 232 -3.87 -13.76 -8.64
N MET A 233 -2.95 -12.96 -9.19
CA MET A 233 -2.58 -13.06 -10.60
C MET A 233 -1.13 -13.43 -10.87
N MET A 234 -0.24 -13.39 -9.87
CA MET A 234 1.16 -13.72 -10.04
C MET A 234 1.45 -15.12 -9.52
N PHE A 235 1.81 -16.05 -10.42
CA PHE A 235 2.29 -17.37 -10.03
C PHE A 235 3.75 -17.31 -9.58
N ILE A 236 4.02 -17.69 -8.33
CA ILE A 236 5.36 -17.76 -7.74
C ILE A 236 5.61 -19.22 -7.32
N LYS A 237 6.55 -19.90 -7.99
CA LYS A 237 6.80 -21.34 -7.80
C LYS A 237 7.19 -21.72 -6.36
N LYS A 238 7.88 -20.82 -5.66
CA LYS A 238 8.40 -21.06 -4.31
C LYS A 238 7.32 -20.95 -3.23
N PHE A 239 6.21 -20.28 -3.52
CA PHE A 239 5.12 -20.06 -2.56
C PHE A 239 3.88 -20.88 -2.94
N PRO A 240 3.55 -21.94 -2.18
CA PRO A 240 2.44 -22.86 -2.52
C PRO A 240 1.06 -22.18 -2.54
N ASN A 241 0.90 -21.03 -1.90
CA ASN A 241 -0.34 -20.26 -1.88
C ASN A 241 -0.44 -19.23 -3.01
N SER A 242 0.57 -19.12 -3.87
CA SER A 242 0.52 -18.24 -5.04
C SER A 242 -0.17 -18.97 -6.19
N HIS A 243 -1.47 -18.73 -6.37
CA HIS A 243 -2.26 -19.44 -7.38
C HIS A 243 -2.08 -18.87 -8.79
N GLY A 244 -1.98 -17.55 -8.91
CA GLY A 244 -1.51 -16.85 -10.10
C GLY A 244 -2.33 -16.98 -11.37
N TYR A 245 -3.54 -17.48 -11.33
CA TYR A 245 -4.37 -17.72 -12.53
C TYR A 245 -5.81 -17.26 -12.39
N VAL A 246 -6.06 -16.27 -11.53
CA VAL A 246 -7.39 -15.67 -11.40
C VAL A 246 -7.68 -14.87 -12.68
N SER A 247 -8.90 -14.98 -13.19
CA SER A 247 -9.31 -14.20 -14.35
C SER A 247 -9.28 -12.70 -14.03
N PRO A 248 -8.73 -11.84 -14.92
CA PRO A 248 -8.83 -10.40 -14.76
C PRO A 248 -10.26 -9.88 -14.59
N ARG A 249 -11.26 -10.57 -15.12
CA ARG A 249 -12.68 -10.20 -14.95
C ARG A 249 -13.18 -10.42 -13.54
N GLN A 250 -12.71 -11.48 -12.86
CA GLN A 250 -13.05 -11.73 -11.44
C GLN A 250 -12.40 -10.67 -10.55
N LEU A 251 -11.15 -10.30 -10.83
CA LEU A 251 -10.50 -9.22 -10.09
C LEU A 251 -11.19 -7.87 -10.34
N GLU A 252 -11.56 -7.57 -11.58
CA GLU A 252 -12.35 -6.37 -11.94
C GLU A 252 -13.68 -6.33 -11.17
N GLU A 253 -14.39 -7.44 -11.07
CA GLU A 253 -15.65 -7.55 -10.34
C GLU A 253 -15.44 -7.23 -8.84
N ILE A 254 -14.44 -7.84 -8.20
CA ILE A 254 -14.11 -7.59 -6.79
C ILE A 254 -13.76 -6.11 -6.55
N TRP A 255 -12.89 -5.53 -7.37
CA TRP A 255 -12.48 -4.14 -7.21
C TRP A 255 -13.62 -3.16 -7.48
N ARG A 256 -14.46 -3.48 -8.47
CA ARG A 256 -15.62 -2.67 -8.81
C ARG A 256 -16.67 -2.70 -7.70
N ASP A 257 -17.00 -3.88 -7.17
CA ASP A 257 -17.97 -4.01 -6.07
C ASP A 257 -17.47 -3.30 -4.81
N THR A 258 -16.16 -3.38 -4.51
CA THR A 258 -15.55 -2.64 -3.42
C THR A 258 -15.68 -1.12 -3.65
N PHE A 259 -15.35 -0.64 -4.86
CA PHE A 259 -15.50 0.76 -5.22
C PHE A 259 -16.96 1.23 -5.14
N ASP A 260 -17.90 0.44 -5.64
CA ASP A 260 -19.33 0.78 -5.64
C ASP A 260 -19.87 0.91 -4.21
N TRP A 261 -19.41 0.03 -3.30
CA TRP A 261 -19.73 0.13 -1.88
C TRP A 261 -19.16 1.42 -1.27
N VAL A 262 -17.87 1.68 -1.49
CA VAL A 262 -17.21 2.90 -0.98
C VAL A 262 -17.90 4.16 -1.52
N TYR A 263 -18.16 4.19 -2.82
CA TYR A 263 -18.84 5.31 -3.47
C TYR A 263 -20.24 5.54 -2.93
N ARG A 264 -20.98 4.48 -2.60
CA ARG A 264 -22.34 4.56 -2.02
C ARG A 264 -22.33 5.08 -0.60
N GLU A 265 -21.42 4.56 0.25
CA GLU A 265 -21.48 4.75 1.70
C GLU A 265 -20.74 6.02 2.17
N HIS A 266 -19.80 6.56 1.39
CA HIS A 266 -18.98 7.69 1.80
C HIS A 266 -19.19 8.92 0.92
N ASP A 267 -19.25 10.11 1.54
CA ASP A 267 -19.17 11.40 0.84
C ASP A 267 -17.72 11.78 0.53
N TYR A 268 -16.77 11.39 1.39
CA TYR A 268 -15.34 11.49 1.17
C TYR A 268 -14.67 10.16 1.49
N ALA A 269 -13.82 9.68 0.58
CA ALA A 269 -12.99 8.49 0.78
C ALA A 269 -11.75 8.51 -0.12
N VAL A 270 -10.74 7.71 0.26
CA VAL A 270 -9.64 7.32 -0.62
C VAL A 270 -9.86 5.90 -1.13
N PHE A 271 -9.41 5.63 -2.37
CA PHE A 271 -9.48 4.30 -2.99
C PHE A 271 -8.17 4.00 -3.70
N PRO A 272 -7.11 3.67 -2.97
CA PRO A 272 -5.83 3.28 -3.54
C PRO A 272 -5.87 1.80 -3.95
N MET A 273 -5.42 1.52 -5.18
CA MET A 273 -5.29 0.17 -5.74
C MET A 273 -3.82 -0.09 -6.02
N THR A 274 -3.33 -1.27 -5.66
CA THR A 274 -1.94 -1.66 -5.89
C THR A 274 -1.82 -2.54 -7.12
N ILE A 275 -0.87 -2.20 -7.99
CA ILE A 275 -0.59 -2.95 -9.21
C ILE A 275 0.91 -3.10 -9.46
N HIS A 276 1.27 -4.20 -10.12
CA HIS A 276 2.65 -4.53 -10.44
C HIS A 276 2.84 -4.64 -11.96
N PRO A 277 3.86 -4.02 -12.56
CA PRO A 277 4.15 -4.14 -14.00
C PRO A 277 4.33 -5.58 -14.49
N ASP A 278 4.78 -6.48 -13.60
CA ASP A 278 4.89 -7.93 -13.82
C ASP A 278 3.55 -8.57 -14.22
N VAL A 279 2.48 -8.08 -13.61
CA VAL A 279 1.09 -8.53 -13.74
C VAL A 279 0.30 -7.58 -14.63
N SER A 280 0.14 -6.35 -14.18
CA SER A 280 -0.72 -5.34 -14.83
C SER A 280 -0.17 -4.83 -16.16
N GLY A 281 1.12 -5.04 -16.46
CA GLY A 281 1.69 -4.84 -17.80
C GLY A 281 1.26 -5.88 -18.84
N ARG A 282 0.51 -6.94 -18.46
CA ARG A 282 0.03 -7.97 -19.36
C ARG A 282 -1.23 -7.50 -20.12
N PRO A 283 -1.39 -7.85 -21.41
CA PRO A 283 -2.49 -7.32 -22.25
C PRO A 283 -3.89 -7.53 -21.67
N GLN A 284 -4.16 -8.70 -21.10
CA GLN A 284 -5.46 -9.02 -20.52
C GLN A 284 -5.78 -8.19 -19.27
N VAL A 285 -4.75 -7.81 -18.49
CA VAL A 285 -4.92 -6.98 -17.31
C VAL A 285 -5.03 -5.50 -17.68
N LEU A 286 -4.25 -5.04 -18.69
CA LEU A 286 -4.41 -3.69 -19.24
C LEU A 286 -5.84 -3.43 -19.73
N LEU A 287 -6.46 -4.41 -20.42
CA LEU A 287 -7.86 -4.31 -20.83
C LEU A 287 -8.84 -4.24 -19.65
N MET A 288 -8.52 -4.93 -18.54
CA MET A 288 -9.29 -4.82 -17.31
C MET A 288 -9.16 -3.43 -16.71
N LEU A 289 -7.93 -2.91 -16.58
CA LEU A 289 -7.68 -1.58 -16.05
C LEU A 289 -8.34 -0.47 -16.90
N GLU A 290 -8.31 -0.58 -18.23
CA GLU A 290 -9.02 0.35 -19.13
C GLU A 290 -10.52 0.41 -18.81
N ARG A 291 -11.18 -0.73 -18.61
CA ARG A 291 -12.61 -0.77 -18.26
C ARG A 291 -12.89 -0.20 -16.87
N LEU A 292 -12.06 -0.57 -15.90
CA LEU A 292 -12.22 -0.11 -14.52
C LEU A 292 -12.03 1.41 -14.40
N ILE A 293 -10.95 1.96 -14.96
CA ILE A 293 -10.70 3.41 -14.97
C ILE A 293 -11.84 4.14 -15.66
N SER A 294 -12.25 3.66 -16.87
CA SER A 294 -13.36 4.25 -17.61
C SER A 294 -14.64 4.29 -16.76
N TYR A 295 -14.96 3.18 -16.08
CA TYR A 295 -16.12 3.10 -15.23
C TYR A 295 -16.05 4.10 -14.04
N MET A 296 -14.93 4.11 -13.33
CA MET A 296 -14.75 4.98 -12.16
C MET A 296 -14.82 6.46 -12.56
N MET A 297 -14.25 6.84 -13.71
CA MET A 297 -14.28 8.22 -14.21
C MET A 297 -15.70 8.70 -14.60
N THR A 298 -16.65 7.79 -14.83
CA THR A 298 -18.06 8.20 -15.06
C THR A 298 -18.78 8.59 -13.78
N GLN A 299 -18.22 8.28 -12.60
CA GLN A 299 -18.89 8.55 -11.32
C GLN A 299 -18.64 9.99 -10.88
N PRO A 300 -19.69 10.81 -10.63
CA PRO A 300 -19.53 12.20 -10.20
C PRO A 300 -18.70 12.31 -8.90
N GLY A 301 -17.73 13.23 -8.87
CA GLY A 301 -16.88 13.46 -7.69
C GLY A 301 -15.69 12.53 -7.55
N VAL A 302 -15.51 11.57 -8.46
CA VAL A 302 -14.30 10.73 -8.51
C VAL A 302 -13.16 11.52 -9.15
N LYS A 303 -11.98 11.44 -8.52
CA LYS A 303 -10.74 12.05 -9.02
C LYS A 303 -9.59 11.06 -8.92
N PHE A 304 -8.88 10.86 -10.01
CA PHE A 304 -7.61 10.15 -9.99
C PHE A 304 -6.50 11.11 -9.59
N VAL A 305 -5.80 10.78 -8.52
CA VAL A 305 -4.72 11.59 -7.91
C VAL A 305 -3.52 10.71 -7.58
N THR A 306 -2.41 11.30 -7.13
CA THR A 306 -1.28 10.55 -6.56
C THR A 306 -1.51 10.25 -5.08
N LEU A 307 -0.76 9.30 -4.52
CA LEU A 307 -0.81 9.02 -3.08
C LEU A 307 -0.28 10.20 -2.26
N ASP A 308 0.74 10.93 -2.75
CA ASP A 308 1.21 12.17 -2.11
C ASP A 308 0.07 13.19 -1.98
N ALA A 309 -0.74 13.35 -3.03
CA ALA A 309 -1.90 14.23 -3.00
C ALA A 309 -2.98 13.75 -2.01
N MET A 310 -3.19 12.44 -1.85
CA MET A 310 -4.09 11.89 -0.80
C MET A 310 -3.57 12.21 0.60
N GLY A 311 -2.27 12.02 0.83
CA GLY A 311 -1.62 12.33 2.10
C GLY A 311 -1.68 13.82 2.45
N ASP A 312 -1.41 14.69 1.47
CA ASP A 312 -1.48 16.15 1.66
C ASP A 312 -2.94 16.61 1.89
N ASP A 313 -3.93 16.04 1.19
CA ASP A 313 -5.35 16.33 1.42
C ASP A 313 -5.79 15.92 2.83
N PHE A 314 -5.36 14.74 3.29
CA PHE A 314 -5.65 14.30 4.65
C PHE A 314 -5.05 15.23 5.70
N LYS A 315 -3.76 15.61 5.59
CA LYS A 315 -3.11 16.55 6.52
C LYS A 315 -3.82 17.91 6.56
N ARG A 316 -4.30 18.38 5.42
CA ARG A 316 -5.05 19.64 5.33
C ARG A 316 -6.39 19.55 6.05
N ARG A 317 -7.09 18.42 5.97
CA ARG A 317 -8.39 18.17 6.63
C ARG A 317 -8.24 17.88 8.11
N HIS A 318 -7.17 17.21 8.49
CA HIS A 318 -6.89 16.70 9.82
C HIS A 318 -5.45 17.07 10.22
N PRO A 319 -5.16 18.36 10.51
CA PRO A 319 -3.81 18.76 10.89
C PRO A 319 -3.38 17.98 12.15
N PRO A 320 -2.10 17.58 12.25
CA PRO A 320 -1.59 16.91 13.45
C PRO A 320 -1.72 17.82 14.65
N ALA A 321 -1.96 17.21 15.84
CA ALA A 321 -2.13 17.93 17.10
C ALA A 321 -0.84 18.64 17.54
#